data_9788085f86d3369f22b77835b3ac16ee
#
_entry.id   9788085f86d3369f22b77835b3ac16ee
#
_cell.length_a   1.000
_cell.length_b   1.000
_cell.length_c   1.000
_cell.angle_alpha   90.00
_cell.angle_beta   90.00
_cell.angle_gamma   90.00
#
_symmetry.space_group_name_H-M   'P 1'
#
loop_
_entity.id
_entity.type
_entity.pdbx_description
1 polymer ?
#
loop_
_entity_poly.entity_id
_entity_poly.type
_entity_poly.pdbx_seq_one_letter_code
_entity_poly.pdbx_strand_id
1 'polypeptide(L)'
;MKTRRFQQIDVFTQQPMLGNALAVVLDGEGLSDAQMAAFARWTQLSETTFLLPPTDTAADYRVRIFTPTVELPFAGHPTIGSCHAWLSAGGQPKAQGKVVQQCGVGRVRLRRQGTRLAFAAPPRRKDGPLDEATVERIARFLGVQRGDIVDHQHCDNGPAWQAVRLASAAQVLALRPQLGSESDLEVGVVGAYPSGAGRAGHGDGDADAPSFEVRAFFPAAGGGLAEDPVTGSLNAALAQWLIGAGHAPPRYVAAQGAALGRAGRVHVEQEGSTVWIGGDCVALVRGELTL
;
A
#
# COMPACT_ATOMS: atom_id res chain seq x y z
N MET A 1 -16.01 -15.51 24.72
CA MET A 1 -14.75 -14.96 24.22
C MET A 1 -13.76 -16.10 24.00
N LYS A 2 -12.97 -16.05 22.92
CA LYS A 2 -12.00 -17.09 22.56
C LYS A 2 -10.64 -16.43 22.40
N THR A 3 -9.58 -17.07 22.89
CA THR A 3 -8.20 -16.64 22.67
C THR A 3 -7.80 -16.88 21.21
N ARG A 4 -7.14 -15.89 20.59
CA ARG A 4 -6.75 -15.87 19.19
C ARG A 4 -5.33 -15.37 19.04
N ARG A 5 -4.55 -15.99 18.18
CA ARG A 5 -3.20 -15.53 17.87
C ARG A 5 -3.27 -14.18 17.15
N PHE A 6 -2.35 -13.30 17.49
CA PHE A 6 -2.29 -11.93 17.00
C PHE A 6 -0.85 -11.54 16.66
N GLN A 7 -0.71 -10.77 15.59
CA GLN A 7 0.55 -10.09 15.26
C GLN A 7 0.27 -8.64 14.84
N GLN A 8 1.20 -7.76 15.18
CA GLN A 8 1.26 -6.43 14.57
C GLN A 8 2.51 -6.36 13.70
N ILE A 9 2.29 -6.14 12.42
CA ILE A 9 3.31 -6.18 11.36
C ILE A 9 3.54 -4.77 10.86
N ASP A 10 4.79 -4.39 10.71
CA ASP A 10 5.18 -3.17 10.00
C ASP A 10 5.56 -3.54 8.56
N VAL A 11 4.84 -2.99 7.59
CA VAL A 11 4.90 -3.41 6.18
C VAL A 11 5.64 -2.38 5.35
N PHE A 12 6.34 -2.82 4.31
CA PHE A 12 7.20 -2.04 3.43
C PHE A 12 8.44 -1.46 4.11
N THR A 13 8.97 -2.14 5.11
CA THR A 13 10.19 -1.72 5.80
C THR A 13 10.99 -2.91 6.29
N GLN A 14 12.31 -2.73 6.40
CA GLN A 14 13.21 -3.64 7.12
C GLN A 14 13.48 -3.15 8.56
N GLN A 15 13.11 -1.91 8.87
CA GLN A 15 13.36 -1.29 10.16
C GLN A 15 12.04 -1.12 10.92
N PRO A 16 11.99 -1.49 12.20
CA PRO A 16 10.80 -1.34 13.03
C PRO A 16 10.27 0.10 13.05
N MET A 17 8.93 0.24 12.97
CA MET A 17 8.19 1.50 13.11
C MET A 17 8.37 2.51 11.95
N LEU A 18 9.00 2.09 10.85
CA LEU A 18 9.24 2.96 9.69
C LEU A 18 8.41 2.61 8.45
N GLY A 19 7.52 1.62 8.53
CA GLY A 19 6.59 1.22 7.47
C GLY A 19 5.15 1.62 7.74
N ASN A 20 4.22 0.81 7.24
CA ASN A 20 2.78 0.93 7.49
C ASN A 20 2.32 -0.21 8.41
N ALA A 21 1.80 0.16 9.59
CA ALA A 21 1.42 -0.79 10.63
C ALA A 21 0.12 -1.52 10.30
N LEU A 22 0.11 -2.84 10.48
CA LEU A 22 -1.04 -3.71 10.26
C LEU A 22 -1.29 -4.60 11.49
N ALA A 23 -2.54 -4.63 11.98
CA ALA A 23 -2.99 -5.63 12.93
C ALA A 23 -3.48 -6.87 12.19
N VAL A 24 -3.02 -8.07 12.59
CA VAL A 24 -3.40 -9.35 11.99
C VAL A 24 -3.91 -10.30 13.06
N VAL A 25 -5.19 -10.63 13.01
CA VAL A 25 -5.81 -11.70 13.81
C VAL A 25 -5.69 -12.99 13.01
N LEU A 26 -4.80 -13.90 13.44
CA LEU A 26 -4.49 -15.14 12.71
C LEU A 26 -5.62 -16.16 12.75
N ASP A 27 -6.42 -16.17 13.82
CA ASP A 27 -7.51 -17.12 14.04
C ASP A 27 -8.87 -16.39 13.99
N GLY A 28 -9.24 -15.84 12.82
CA GLY A 28 -10.46 -15.04 12.63
C GLY A 28 -11.75 -15.86 12.57
N GLU A 29 -11.67 -17.19 12.48
CA GLU A 29 -12.84 -18.05 12.34
C GLU A 29 -13.80 -17.92 13.52
N GLY A 30 -15.12 -17.80 13.20
CA GLY A 30 -16.20 -17.65 14.18
C GLY A 30 -16.40 -16.24 14.73
N LEU A 31 -15.61 -15.23 14.28
CA LEU A 31 -15.93 -13.83 14.53
C LEU A 31 -17.06 -13.35 13.62
N SER A 32 -18.01 -12.61 14.17
CA SER A 32 -19.03 -11.93 13.39
C SER A 32 -18.45 -10.67 12.71
N ASP A 33 -19.14 -10.18 11.68
CA ASP A 33 -18.79 -8.93 10.99
C ASP A 33 -18.71 -7.76 11.97
N ALA A 34 -19.68 -7.69 12.91
CA ALA A 34 -19.70 -6.65 13.94
C ALA A 34 -18.49 -6.70 14.88
N GLN A 35 -18.03 -7.89 15.26
CA GLN A 35 -16.84 -8.05 16.09
C GLN A 35 -15.56 -7.65 15.35
N MET A 36 -15.41 -8.06 14.08
CA MET A 36 -14.27 -7.67 13.24
C MET A 36 -14.22 -6.16 13.05
N ALA A 37 -15.34 -5.54 12.68
CA ALA A 37 -15.45 -4.09 12.53
C ALA A 37 -15.19 -3.32 13.83
N ALA A 38 -15.71 -3.81 14.96
CA ALA A 38 -15.50 -3.21 16.28
C ALA A 38 -14.02 -3.25 16.68
N PHE A 39 -13.33 -4.38 16.45
CA PHE A 39 -11.92 -4.50 16.76
C PHE A 39 -11.06 -3.61 15.87
N ALA A 40 -11.35 -3.53 14.56
CA ALA A 40 -10.67 -2.62 13.64
C ALA A 40 -10.83 -1.15 14.07
N ARG A 41 -12.03 -0.72 14.49
CA ARG A 41 -12.23 0.62 15.08
C ARG A 41 -11.41 0.85 16.35
N TRP A 42 -11.32 -0.17 17.20
CA TRP A 42 -10.59 -0.05 18.46
C TRP A 42 -9.09 0.07 18.28
N THR A 43 -8.50 -0.65 17.29
CA THR A 43 -7.05 -0.58 17.01
C THR A 43 -6.62 0.79 16.49
N GLN A 44 -7.49 1.54 15.82
CA GLN A 44 -7.19 2.84 15.19
C GLN A 44 -6.04 2.78 14.17
N LEU A 45 -5.72 1.60 13.66
CA LEU A 45 -4.77 1.45 12.55
C LEU A 45 -5.47 1.70 11.20
N SER A 46 -4.71 2.00 10.16
CA SER A 46 -5.24 2.15 8.80
C SER A 46 -6.08 0.93 8.42
N GLU A 47 -5.55 -0.28 8.67
CA GLU A 47 -6.30 -1.52 8.52
C GLU A 47 -5.97 -2.55 9.61
N THR A 48 -6.95 -3.44 9.80
CA THR A 48 -6.88 -4.66 10.60
C THR A 48 -7.37 -5.83 9.76
N THR A 49 -6.65 -6.94 9.78
CA THR A 49 -7.00 -8.12 9.00
C THR A 49 -7.31 -9.33 9.87
N PHE A 50 -8.19 -10.17 9.33
CA PHE A 50 -8.61 -11.42 9.96
C PHE A 50 -8.37 -12.57 8.99
N LEU A 51 -7.51 -13.51 9.38
CA LEU A 51 -7.24 -14.69 8.59
C LEU A 51 -8.27 -15.78 8.87
N LEU A 52 -8.69 -16.45 7.82
CA LEU A 52 -9.76 -17.45 7.81
C LEU A 52 -9.35 -18.64 6.95
N PRO A 53 -9.92 -19.81 7.18
CA PRO A 53 -9.85 -20.90 6.22
C PRO A 53 -10.35 -20.45 4.84
N PRO A 54 -9.69 -20.85 3.75
CA PRO A 54 -10.15 -20.51 2.40
C PRO A 54 -11.45 -21.26 2.07
N THR A 55 -12.34 -20.60 1.35
CA THR A 55 -13.53 -21.24 0.74
C THR A 55 -13.28 -21.64 -0.71
N ASP A 56 -12.23 -21.08 -1.31
CA ASP A 56 -11.72 -21.45 -2.64
C ASP A 56 -10.58 -22.47 -2.46
N THR A 57 -10.73 -23.66 -3.01
CA THR A 57 -9.73 -24.74 -2.91
C THR A 57 -8.39 -24.41 -3.57
N ALA A 58 -8.33 -23.41 -4.44
CA ALA A 58 -7.09 -22.92 -5.05
C ALA A 58 -6.36 -21.88 -4.18
N ALA A 59 -6.98 -21.36 -3.13
CA ALA A 59 -6.36 -20.42 -2.21
C ALA A 59 -5.68 -21.11 -1.03
N ASP A 60 -4.61 -20.53 -0.52
CA ASP A 60 -3.88 -21.00 0.65
C ASP A 60 -4.54 -20.56 1.96
N TYR A 61 -5.03 -19.33 1.98
CA TYR A 61 -5.81 -18.75 3.08
C TYR A 61 -6.78 -17.70 2.55
N ARG A 62 -7.75 -17.34 3.39
CA ARG A 62 -8.66 -16.22 3.14
C ARG A 62 -8.36 -15.09 4.12
N VAL A 63 -8.49 -13.84 3.65
CA VAL A 63 -8.37 -12.65 4.49
C VAL A 63 -9.59 -11.76 4.33
N ARG A 64 -10.01 -11.16 5.44
CA ARG A 64 -10.93 -10.02 5.48
C ARG A 64 -10.18 -8.79 5.98
N ILE A 65 -10.41 -7.65 5.37
CA ILE A 65 -9.64 -6.42 5.57
C ILE A 65 -10.60 -5.33 6.02
N PHE A 66 -10.37 -4.76 7.20
CA PHE A 66 -11.22 -3.71 7.75
C PHE A 66 -10.40 -2.46 8.05
N THR A 67 -10.91 -1.31 7.60
CA THR A 67 -10.53 0.00 8.15
C THR A 67 -11.33 0.26 9.42
N PRO A 68 -11.09 1.36 10.16
CA PRO A 68 -11.98 1.75 11.26
C PRO A 68 -13.45 1.97 10.86
N THR A 69 -13.76 2.17 9.58
CA THR A 69 -15.11 2.56 9.11
C THR A 69 -15.77 1.55 8.19
N VAL A 70 -15.01 0.84 7.34
CA VAL A 70 -15.56 -0.05 6.32
C VAL A 70 -14.70 -1.31 6.14
N GLU A 71 -15.30 -2.36 5.57
CA GLU A 71 -14.57 -3.50 5.04
C GLU A 71 -14.12 -3.22 3.61
N LEU A 72 -12.84 -3.47 3.32
CA LEU A 72 -12.25 -3.32 1.99
C LEU A 72 -12.19 -4.67 1.26
N PRO A 73 -12.54 -4.71 -0.03
CA PRO A 73 -12.41 -5.92 -0.83
C PRO A 73 -10.95 -6.31 -1.08
N PHE A 74 -10.05 -5.32 -1.06
CA PHE A 74 -8.60 -5.47 -1.26
C PHE A 74 -7.86 -4.25 -0.72
N ALA A 75 -6.66 -4.48 -0.18
CA ALA A 75 -5.69 -3.43 0.12
C ALA A 75 -4.26 -4.01 0.04
N GLY A 76 -3.29 -3.19 -0.42
CA GLY A 76 -1.94 -3.66 -0.77
C GLY A 76 -1.09 -4.07 0.43
N HIS A 77 -0.87 -3.13 1.39
CA HIS A 77 -0.04 -3.46 2.57
C HIS A 77 -0.70 -4.53 3.46
N PRO A 78 -2.04 -4.57 3.63
CA PRO A 78 -2.69 -5.67 4.34
C PRO A 78 -2.46 -7.04 3.68
N THR A 79 -2.40 -7.09 2.36
CA THR A 79 -2.12 -8.32 1.62
C THR A 79 -0.70 -8.85 1.91
N ILE A 80 0.31 -7.97 1.88
CA ILE A 80 1.70 -8.36 2.19
C ILE A 80 1.85 -8.73 3.67
N GLY A 81 1.35 -7.91 4.60
CA GLY A 81 1.46 -8.15 6.02
C GLY A 81 0.71 -9.40 6.49
N SER A 82 -0.49 -9.66 5.95
CA SER A 82 -1.26 -10.89 6.23
C SER A 82 -0.54 -12.13 5.73
N CYS A 83 0.06 -12.08 4.54
CA CYS A 83 0.87 -13.17 4.01
C CYS A 83 2.10 -13.45 4.90
N HIS A 84 2.79 -12.38 5.33
CA HIS A 84 3.92 -12.49 6.26
C HIS A 84 3.50 -13.15 7.58
N ALA A 85 2.40 -12.68 8.18
CA ALA A 85 1.87 -13.23 9.42
C ALA A 85 1.48 -14.70 9.26
N TRP A 86 0.79 -15.05 8.17
CA TRP A 86 0.37 -16.42 7.88
C TRP A 86 1.57 -17.37 7.74
N LEU A 87 2.58 -16.98 6.94
CA LEU A 87 3.82 -17.77 6.76
C LEU A 87 4.59 -17.93 8.07
N SER A 88 4.75 -16.83 8.85
CA SER A 88 5.46 -16.86 10.12
C SER A 88 4.76 -17.67 11.21
N ALA A 89 3.45 -17.87 11.08
CA ALA A 89 2.65 -18.73 11.96
C ALA A 89 2.62 -20.22 11.53
N GLY A 90 3.44 -20.59 10.54
CA GLY A 90 3.55 -21.97 10.06
C GLY A 90 2.66 -22.31 8.86
N GLY A 91 2.09 -21.30 8.20
CA GLY A 91 1.33 -21.49 6.95
C GLY A 91 2.18 -22.14 5.86
N GLN A 92 1.62 -23.16 5.22
CA GLN A 92 2.29 -23.93 4.16
C GLN A 92 1.62 -23.66 2.82
N PRO A 93 2.29 -22.95 1.89
CA PRO A 93 1.76 -22.73 0.55
C PRO A 93 1.61 -24.05 -0.23
N LYS A 94 0.55 -24.17 -0.99
CA LYS A 94 0.30 -25.33 -1.89
C LYS A 94 1.34 -25.43 -3.01
N ALA A 95 1.97 -24.33 -3.39
CA ALA A 95 3.02 -24.30 -4.39
C ALA A 95 4.24 -23.53 -3.86
N GLN A 96 5.43 -24.11 -4.02
CA GLN A 96 6.67 -23.49 -3.55
C GLN A 96 6.88 -22.08 -4.12
N GLY A 97 7.18 -21.13 -3.24
CA GLY A 97 7.45 -19.73 -3.60
C GLY A 97 6.24 -18.90 -4.06
N LYS A 98 5.04 -19.49 -4.08
CA LYS A 98 3.80 -18.84 -4.50
C LYS A 98 2.75 -19.00 -3.41
N VAL A 99 2.08 -17.92 -3.07
CA VAL A 99 0.95 -17.92 -2.13
C VAL A 99 -0.27 -17.36 -2.85
N VAL A 100 -1.42 -17.96 -2.64
CA VAL A 100 -2.69 -17.49 -3.18
C VAL A 100 -3.59 -17.07 -2.02
N GLN A 101 -3.79 -15.78 -1.89
CA GLN A 101 -4.72 -15.19 -0.94
C GLN A 101 -6.12 -15.09 -1.56
N GLN A 102 -7.15 -15.50 -0.84
CA GLN A 102 -8.54 -15.21 -1.17
C GLN A 102 -9.00 -13.96 -0.39
N CYS A 103 -9.59 -12.98 -1.07
CA CYS A 103 -10.18 -11.79 -0.46
C CYS A 103 -11.42 -11.34 -1.24
N GLY A 104 -11.96 -10.15 -0.96
CA GLY A 104 -13.17 -9.63 -1.60
C GLY A 104 -13.08 -9.47 -3.12
N VAL A 105 -11.90 -9.24 -3.69
CA VAL A 105 -11.67 -9.20 -5.15
C VAL A 105 -11.41 -10.59 -5.77
N GLY A 106 -11.49 -11.65 -4.97
CA GLY A 106 -11.17 -13.02 -5.41
C GLY A 106 -9.75 -13.41 -5.04
N ARG A 107 -9.05 -14.08 -5.98
CA ARG A 107 -7.69 -14.59 -5.76
C ARG A 107 -6.63 -13.54 -6.06
N VAL A 108 -5.76 -13.29 -5.08
CA VAL A 108 -4.56 -12.46 -5.25
C VAL A 108 -3.33 -13.36 -5.17
N ARG A 109 -2.49 -13.31 -6.19
CA ARG A 109 -1.24 -14.07 -6.23
C ARG A 109 -0.15 -13.28 -5.54
N LEU A 110 0.55 -13.93 -4.61
CA LEU A 110 1.78 -13.41 -4.01
C LEU A 110 2.95 -14.32 -4.38
N ARG A 111 4.14 -13.74 -4.41
CA ARG A 111 5.40 -14.45 -4.56
C ARG A 111 6.38 -14.03 -3.47
N ARG A 112 7.28 -14.95 -3.13
CA ARG A 112 8.39 -14.69 -2.22
C ARG A 112 9.69 -14.53 -3.00
N GLN A 113 10.42 -13.47 -2.70
CA GLN A 113 11.74 -13.17 -3.26
C GLN A 113 12.71 -12.90 -2.10
N GLY A 114 13.44 -13.93 -1.66
CA GLY A 114 14.22 -13.84 -0.43
C GLY A 114 13.34 -13.59 0.80
N THR A 115 13.56 -12.48 1.48
CA THR A 115 12.74 -12.02 2.62
C THR A 115 11.49 -11.26 2.18
N ARG A 116 11.48 -10.69 0.98
CA ARG A 116 10.41 -9.85 0.46
C ARG A 116 9.22 -10.67 -0.05
N LEU A 117 8.05 -10.11 0.16
CA LEU A 117 6.81 -10.58 -0.44
C LEU A 117 6.33 -9.56 -1.46
N ALA A 118 5.76 -10.05 -2.55
CA ALA A 118 5.17 -9.20 -3.58
C ALA A 118 3.83 -9.74 -4.05
N PHE A 119 2.84 -8.88 -4.25
CA PHE A 119 1.57 -9.24 -4.85
C PHE A 119 1.49 -8.78 -6.30
N ALA A 120 0.76 -9.51 -7.12
CA ALA A 120 0.44 -9.10 -8.47
C ALA A 120 -0.57 -7.94 -8.43
N ALA A 121 -0.21 -6.79 -8.99
CA ALA A 121 -1.06 -5.62 -9.04
C ALA A 121 -2.39 -5.94 -9.75
N PRO A 122 -3.56 -5.60 -9.17
CA PRO A 122 -4.81 -5.69 -9.89
C PRO A 122 -4.80 -4.73 -11.08
N PRO A 123 -5.58 -5.02 -12.15
CA PRO A 123 -5.71 -4.10 -13.27
C PRO A 123 -6.36 -2.79 -12.82
N ARG A 124 -5.98 -1.68 -13.45
CA ARG A 124 -6.70 -0.42 -13.30
C ARG A 124 -8.10 -0.55 -13.88
N ARG A 125 -9.09 -0.06 -13.16
CA ARG A 125 -10.51 -0.01 -13.56
C ARG A 125 -10.82 1.26 -14.34
N LYS A 126 -10.11 2.34 -14.02
CA LYS A 126 -10.15 3.62 -14.73
C LYS A 126 -8.74 4.13 -14.94
N ASP A 127 -8.46 4.57 -16.16
CA ASP A 127 -7.23 5.23 -16.58
C ASP A 127 -7.55 6.44 -17.47
N GLY A 128 -6.53 7.09 -18.04
CA GLY A 128 -6.66 8.31 -18.81
C GLY A 128 -6.44 9.56 -17.95
N PRO A 129 -6.25 10.72 -18.59
CA PRO A 129 -5.96 11.97 -17.90
C PRO A 129 -7.15 12.41 -17.01
N LEU A 130 -6.84 13.11 -15.92
CA LEU A 130 -7.85 13.79 -15.12
C LEU A 130 -8.41 14.99 -15.90
N ASP A 131 -9.64 15.37 -15.60
CA ASP A 131 -10.19 16.64 -16.09
C ASP A 131 -9.50 17.83 -15.42
N GLU A 132 -9.47 18.98 -16.08
CA GLU A 132 -8.72 20.15 -15.63
C GLU A 132 -9.26 20.70 -14.30
N ALA A 133 -10.57 20.66 -14.06
CA ALA A 133 -11.16 21.12 -12.80
C ALA A 133 -10.67 20.27 -11.61
N THR A 134 -10.55 18.96 -11.81
CA THR A 134 -9.95 18.04 -10.82
C THR A 134 -8.48 18.36 -10.58
N VAL A 135 -7.69 18.61 -11.63
CA VAL A 135 -6.27 18.95 -11.50
C VAL A 135 -6.06 20.26 -10.75
N GLU A 136 -6.85 21.29 -11.06
CA GLU A 136 -6.82 22.56 -10.33
C GLU A 136 -7.23 22.41 -8.87
N ARG A 137 -8.22 21.56 -8.58
CA ARG A 137 -8.64 21.23 -7.22
C ARG A 137 -7.51 20.56 -6.43
N ILE A 138 -6.83 19.59 -7.06
CA ILE A 138 -5.67 18.91 -6.48
C ILE A 138 -4.51 19.91 -6.25
N ALA A 139 -4.23 20.79 -7.21
CA ALA A 139 -3.18 21.81 -7.05
C ALA A 139 -3.43 22.73 -5.84
N ARG A 140 -4.68 23.21 -5.66
CA ARG A 140 -5.07 23.99 -4.47
C ARG A 140 -4.90 23.19 -3.17
N PHE A 141 -5.36 21.95 -3.14
CA PHE A 141 -5.21 21.07 -2.00
C PHE A 141 -3.74 20.87 -1.61
N LEU A 142 -2.86 20.63 -2.60
CA LEU A 142 -1.43 20.40 -2.39
C LEU A 142 -0.65 21.70 -2.07
N GLY A 143 -1.25 22.88 -2.29
CA GLY A 143 -0.61 24.16 -2.12
C GLY A 143 0.44 24.47 -3.19
N VAL A 144 0.23 23.99 -4.42
CA VAL A 144 1.12 24.21 -5.58
C VAL A 144 0.41 24.97 -6.70
N GLN A 145 1.18 25.50 -7.66
CA GLN A 145 0.59 26.06 -8.87
C GLN A 145 0.14 24.93 -9.82
N ARG A 146 -0.91 25.17 -10.62
CA ARG A 146 -1.34 24.19 -11.64
C ARG A 146 -0.18 23.77 -12.57
N GLY A 147 0.71 24.71 -12.92
CA GLY A 147 1.87 24.45 -13.79
C GLY A 147 2.96 23.57 -13.16
N ASP A 148 2.96 23.36 -11.85
CA ASP A 148 3.89 22.44 -11.17
C ASP A 148 3.50 20.97 -11.39
N ILE A 149 2.22 20.72 -11.72
CA ILE A 149 1.72 19.39 -12.09
C ILE A 149 2.05 19.13 -13.55
N VAL A 150 3.09 18.33 -13.79
CA VAL A 150 3.63 18.08 -15.13
C VAL A 150 2.91 16.94 -15.86
N ASP A 151 2.17 16.10 -15.14
CA ASP A 151 1.36 15.02 -15.70
C ASP A 151 0.34 14.52 -14.67
N HIS A 152 -0.76 13.89 -15.12
CA HIS A 152 -1.82 13.41 -14.24
C HIS A 152 -2.60 12.25 -14.87
N GLN A 153 -3.16 11.37 -14.01
CA GLN A 153 -3.81 10.15 -14.45
C GLN A 153 -4.85 9.65 -13.46
N HIS A 154 -5.94 9.08 -13.93
CA HIS A 154 -6.76 8.18 -13.14
C HIS A 154 -5.98 6.90 -12.84
N CYS A 155 -5.85 6.57 -11.60
CA CYS A 155 -5.14 5.40 -11.09
C CYS A 155 -6.06 4.50 -10.25
N ASP A 156 -7.33 4.33 -10.64
CA ASP A 156 -8.32 3.50 -9.97
C ASP A 156 -8.01 2.02 -10.17
N ASN A 157 -7.73 1.33 -9.08
CA ASN A 157 -7.59 -0.14 -9.04
C ASN A 157 -8.37 -0.77 -7.86
N GLY A 158 -9.35 -0.02 -7.35
CA GLY A 158 -10.17 -0.31 -6.17
C GLY A 158 -10.41 0.99 -5.43
N PRO A 159 -9.48 1.55 -4.67
CA PRO A 159 -9.43 2.97 -4.35
C PRO A 159 -9.32 3.80 -5.64
N ALA A 160 -10.09 4.90 -5.70
CA ALA A 160 -10.23 5.73 -6.89
C ALA A 160 -9.12 6.79 -7.01
N TRP A 161 -7.88 6.38 -6.89
CA TRP A 161 -6.72 7.28 -6.89
C TRP A 161 -6.70 8.22 -8.09
N GLN A 162 -6.54 9.50 -7.82
CA GLN A 162 -6.27 10.57 -8.77
C GLN A 162 -4.80 10.97 -8.62
N ALA A 163 -3.96 10.51 -9.56
CA ALA A 163 -2.54 10.67 -9.44
C ALA A 163 -2.02 11.89 -10.20
N VAL A 164 -1.11 12.63 -9.59
CA VAL A 164 -0.40 13.74 -10.21
C VAL A 164 1.10 13.54 -10.10
N ARG A 165 1.83 13.95 -11.12
CA ARG A 165 3.29 13.92 -11.16
C ARG A 165 3.84 15.33 -11.06
N LEU A 166 4.76 15.53 -10.12
CA LEU A 166 5.58 16.74 -10.00
C LEU A 166 6.94 16.52 -10.66
N ALA A 167 7.68 17.57 -10.91
CA ALA A 167 8.96 17.49 -11.61
C ALA A 167 10.04 16.74 -10.81
N SER A 168 9.96 16.70 -9.47
CA SER A 168 10.99 16.06 -8.64
C SER A 168 10.46 15.53 -7.31
N ALA A 169 11.18 14.57 -6.73
CA ALA A 169 10.99 14.08 -5.37
C ALA A 169 11.09 15.22 -4.32
N ALA A 170 11.98 16.19 -4.55
CA ALA A 170 12.13 17.33 -3.66
C ALA A 170 10.84 18.16 -3.57
N GLN A 171 10.14 18.37 -4.69
CA GLN A 171 8.83 19.04 -4.68
C GLN A 171 7.78 18.22 -3.92
N VAL A 172 7.75 16.89 -4.09
CA VAL A 172 6.83 16.01 -3.34
C VAL A 172 7.08 16.10 -1.84
N LEU A 173 8.33 16.06 -1.41
CA LEU A 173 8.73 16.19 0.01
C LEU A 173 8.41 17.56 0.60
N ALA A 174 8.48 18.61 -0.23
CA ALA A 174 8.20 19.98 0.19
C ALA A 174 6.71 20.31 0.35
N LEU A 175 5.80 19.45 -0.14
CA LEU A 175 4.35 19.68 -0.08
C LEU A 175 3.86 19.92 1.35
N ARG A 176 2.94 20.87 1.49
CA ARG A 176 2.22 21.18 2.74
C ARG A 176 0.72 21.21 2.45
N PRO A 177 0.10 20.04 2.24
CA PRO A 177 -1.30 19.98 1.82
C PRO A 177 -2.25 20.50 2.90
N GLN A 178 -3.35 21.08 2.46
CA GLN A 178 -4.41 21.62 3.31
C GLN A 178 -5.43 20.50 3.61
N LEU A 179 -5.08 19.60 4.51
CA LEU A 179 -5.84 18.35 4.78
C LEU A 179 -7.32 18.57 5.10
N GLY A 180 -7.70 19.71 5.66
CA GLY A 180 -9.09 20.06 5.97
C GLY A 180 -9.88 20.70 4.83
N SER A 181 -9.26 21.02 3.69
CA SER A 181 -9.92 21.73 2.58
C SER A 181 -10.74 20.84 1.67
N GLU A 182 -10.49 19.55 1.70
CA GLU A 182 -11.11 18.52 0.87
C GLU A 182 -11.57 17.35 1.72
N SER A 183 -12.57 16.59 1.26
CA SER A 183 -13.13 15.48 2.02
C SER A 183 -13.41 14.22 1.19
N ASP A 184 -13.28 14.29 -0.14
CA ASP A 184 -13.69 13.26 -1.09
C ASP A 184 -12.61 12.93 -2.14
N LEU A 185 -11.40 13.53 -2.03
CA LEU A 185 -10.30 13.23 -2.93
C LEU A 185 -9.48 12.04 -2.43
N GLU A 186 -9.11 11.16 -3.34
CA GLU A 186 -8.07 10.14 -3.15
C GLU A 186 -6.87 10.53 -4.03
N VAL A 187 -5.91 11.27 -3.47
CA VAL A 187 -4.81 11.89 -4.23
C VAL A 187 -3.52 11.13 -4.05
N GLY A 188 -2.92 10.69 -5.17
CA GLY A 188 -1.56 10.21 -5.25
C GLY A 188 -0.62 11.26 -5.84
N VAL A 189 0.52 11.49 -5.22
CA VAL A 189 1.54 12.40 -5.76
C VAL A 189 2.84 11.65 -5.92
N VAL A 190 3.50 11.81 -7.08
CA VAL A 190 4.77 11.16 -7.38
C VAL A 190 5.75 12.15 -8.01
N GLY A 191 7.04 12.02 -7.65
CA GLY A 191 8.14 12.78 -8.25
C GLY A 191 9.42 11.97 -8.27
N ALA A 192 10.21 12.15 -9.33
CA ALA A 192 11.45 11.41 -9.51
C ALA A 192 12.59 11.99 -8.65
N TYR A 193 13.42 11.11 -8.10
CA TYR A 193 14.74 11.49 -7.60
C TYR A 193 15.67 11.76 -8.79
N PRO A 194 16.64 12.68 -8.67
CA PRO A 194 17.65 12.89 -9.71
C PRO A 194 18.39 11.57 -10.03
N SER A 195 18.67 11.33 -11.31
CA SER A 195 19.42 10.15 -11.75
C SER A 195 20.76 10.10 -11.02
N GLY A 196 20.98 9.06 -10.21
CA GLY A 196 22.18 8.91 -9.38
C GLY A 196 22.06 9.47 -7.95
N ALA A 197 21.01 10.21 -7.59
CA ALA A 197 20.85 10.76 -6.23
C ALA A 197 20.47 9.70 -5.18
N GLY A 198 19.91 8.57 -5.59
CA GLY A 198 19.76 7.40 -4.72
C GLY A 198 21.10 6.77 -4.29
N ARG A 199 22.21 7.25 -4.85
CA ARG A 199 23.59 6.81 -4.54
C ARG A 199 24.32 7.72 -3.55
N ALA A 200 23.85 8.94 -3.33
CA ALA A 200 24.46 9.88 -2.37
C ALA A 200 24.08 9.50 -0.93
N GLY A 201 24.96 8.80 -0.23
CA GLY A 201 24.78 8.38 1.16
C GLY A 201 24.54 6.88 1.35
N HIS A 202 24.33 6.13 0.28
CA HIS A 202 24.30 4.68 0.24
C HIS A 202 25.38 4.24 -0.76
N GLY A 203 26.22 3.27 -0.40
CA GLY A 203 27.35 2.83 -1.25
C GLY A 203 26.91 2.44 -2.66
N ASP A 204 27.85 2.47 -3.62
CA ASP A 204 27.64 1.98 -4.99
C ASP A 204 27.05 0.56 -4.95
N GLY A 205 25.76 0.42 -5.30
CA GLY A 205 25.06 -0.88 -5.33
C GLY A 205 23.87 -1.03 -4.36
N ASP A 206 23.40 0.04 -3.68
CA ASP A 206 22.20 -0.07 -2.85
C ASP A 206 20.96 -0.35 -3.72
N ALA A 207 20.55 -1.62 -3.70
CA ALA A 207 19.37 -2.10 -4.41
C ALA A 207 18.04 -1.49 -3.88
N ASP A 208 18.08 -0.81 -2.74
CA ASP A 208 16.94 -0.18 -2.09
C ASP A 208 16.89 1.35 -2.27
N ALA A 209 17.83 1.91 -3.05
CA ALA A 209 17.85 3.33 -3.38
C ALA A 209 16.60 3.73 -4.16
N PRO A 210 15.80 4.71 -3.68
CA PRO A 210 14.54 5.05 -4.33
C PRO A 210 14.75 5.85 -5.62
N SER A 211 13.94 5.52 -6.62
CA SER A 211 13.82 6.27 -7.88
C SER A 211 12.73 7.34 -7.83
N PHE A 212 11.73 7.13 -6.99
CA PHE A 212 10.56 8.02 -6.84
C PHE A 212 10.23 8.23 -5.38
N GLU A 213 9.78 9.45 -5.05
CA GLU A 213 9.05 9.76 -3.82
C GLU A 213 7.56 9.77 -4.12
N VAL A 214 6.77 9.17 -3.23
CA VAL A 214 5.31 9.05 -3.33
C VAL A 214 4.68 9.60 -2.05
N ARG A 215 3.54 10.28 -2.18
CA ARG A 215 2.63 10.60 -1.07
C ARG A 215 1.19 10.28 -1.45
N ALA A 216 0.40 9.85 -0.48
CA ALA A 216 -0.99 9.43 -0.67
C ALA A 216 -1.90 10.10 0.34
N PHE A 217 -3.01 10.67 -0.14
CA PHE A 217 -4.00 11.35 0.70
C PHE A 217 -5.38 10.78 0.40
N PHE A 218 -6.15 10.50 1.45
CA PHE A 218 -7.46 9.84 1.35
C PHE A 218 -8.43 10.41 2.38
N PRO A 219 -9.78 10.25 2.19
CA PRO A 219 -10.78 10.75 3.12
C PRO A 219 -10.62 10.15 4.52
N ALA A 220 -10.46 11.02 5.53
CA ALA A 220 -10.34 10.62 6.93
C ALA A 220 -11.71 10.42 7.58
N ALA A 221 -11.81 9.47 8.52
CA ALA A 221 -13.05 9.18 9.25
C ALA A 221 -13.60 10.39 10.06
N GLY A 222 -12.71 11.34 10.44
CA GLY A 222 -13.05 12.58 11.15
C GLY A 222 -13.36 13.78 10.26
N GLY A 223 -13.41 13.58 8.94
CA GLY A 223 -13.51 14.64 7.93
C GLY A 223 -12.14 15.16 7.48
N GLY A 224 -12.10 15.80 6.31
CA GLY A 224 -10.86 16.17 5.64
C GLY A 224 -10.12 14.97 5.05
N LEU A 225 -8.85 15.14 4.73
CA LEU A 225 -7.98 14.08 4.22
C LEU A 225 -6.90 13.72 5.25
N ALA A 226 -6.49 12.47 5.24
CA ALA A 226 -5.33 11.94 5.96
C ALA A 226 -4.24 11.52 4.97
N GLU A 227 -2.99 11.48 5.42
CA GLU A 227 -1.87 10.93 4.65
C GLU A 227 -1.60 9.49 5.08
N ASP A 228 -1.50 8.58 4.10
CA ASP A 228 -1.15 7.18 4.34
C ASP A 228 0.36 6.99 4.36
N PRO A 229 0.93 6.29 5.37
CA PRO A 229 2.36 6.07 5.49
C PRO A 229 3.00 5.38 4.29
N VAL A 230 2.42 4.28 3.79
CA VAL A 230 2.91 3.55 2.60
C VAL A 230 1.74 2.82 1.94
N THR A 231 1.43 3.18 0.70
CA THR A 231 0.21 2.79 0.00
C THR A 231 0.47 1.79 -1.11
N GLY A 232 0.22 0.52 -0.87
CA GLY A 232 0.45 -0.53 -1.86
C GLY A 232 -0.44 -0.42 -3.10
N SER A 233 -1.73 -0.04 -2.94
CA SER A 233 -2.66 0.12 -4.06
C SER A 233 -2.28 1.28 -4.97
N LEU A 234 -1.95 2.45 -4.41
CA LEU A 234 -1.47 3.59 -5.19
C LEU A 234 -0.18 3.26 -5.95
N ASN A 235 0.83 2.69 -5.26
CA ASN A 235 2.09 2.32 -5.89
C ASN A 235 1.88 1.30 -7.03
N ALA A 236 0.90 0.41 -6.92
CA ALA A 236 0.53 -0.53 -7.98
C ALA A 236 -0.01 0.19 -9.22
N ALA A 237 -0.93 1.13 -9.04
CA ALA A 237 -1.52 1.89 -10.14
C ALA A 237 -0.53 2.90 -10.75
N LEU A 238 0.30 3.56 -9.91
CA LEU A 238 1.41 4.41 -10.38
C LEU A 238 2.41 3.62 -11.23
N ALA A 239 2.78 2.42 -10.81
CA ALA A 239 3.71 1.59 -11.56
C ALA A 239 3.17 1.25 -12.96
N GLN A 240 1.89 0.87 -13.05
CA GLN A 240 1.25 0.60 -14.33
C GLN A 240 1.19 1.85 -15.23
N TRP A 241 0.96 3.02 -14.65
CA TRP A 241 0.99 4.28 -15.38
C TRP A 241 2.39 4.66 -15.81
N LEU A 242 3.33 4.80 -14.86
CA LEU A 242 4.66 5.34 -15.12
C LEU A 242 5.48 4.44 -16.07
N ILE A 243 5.38 3.12 -15.93
CA ILE A 243 6.06 2.18 -16.82
C ILE A 243 5.40 2.23 -18.21
N GLY A 244 4.05 2.20 -18.27
CA GLY A 244 3.31 2.25 -19.54
C GLY A 244 3.53 3.54 -20.32
N ALA A 245 3.75 4.67 -19.64
CA ALA A 245 4.05 5.96 -20.25
C ALA A 245 5.56 6.18 -20.51
N GLY A 246 6.43 5.23 -20.18
CA GLY A 246 7.87 5.37 -20.34
C GLY A 246 8.57 6.31 -19.34
N HIS A 247 7.89 6.65 -18.24
CA HIS A 247 8.42 7.50 -17.17
C HIS A 247 9.20 6.75 -16.11
N ALA A 248 9.06 5.43 -16.04
CA ALA A 248 9.80 4.57 -15.13
C ALA A 248 10.34 3.32 -15.85
N PRO A 249 11.49 2.80 -15.40
CA PRO A 249 11.98 1.49 -15.85
C PRO A 249 11.06 0.37 -15.32
N PRO A 250 11.12 -0.85 -15.90
CA PRO A 250 10.31 -1.98 -15.45
C PRO A 250 10.65 -2.47 -14.04
N ARG A 251 11.77 -2.02 -13.45
CA ARG A 251 12.17 -2.31 -12.07
C ARG A 251 12.68 -1.04 -11.40
N TYR A 252 12.08 -0.69 -10.24
CA TYR A 252 12.49 0.45 -9.44
C TYR A 252 12.01 0.31 -7.98
N VAL A 253 12.48 1.21 -7.12
CA VAL A 253 12.01 1.37 -5.75
C VAL A 253 11.33 2.72 -5.61
N ALA A 254 10.16 2.77 -4.96
CA ALA A 254 9.53 4.00 -4.51
C ALA A 254 9.71 4.16 -3.00
N ALA A 255 10.02 5.38 -2.57
CA ALA A 255 10.00 5.80 -1.18
C ALA A 255 8.64 6.44 -0.87
N GLN A 256 8.14 6.21 0.35
CA GLN A 256 6.91 6.85 0.85
C GLN A 256 6.96 6.98 2.37
N GLY A 257 6.30 8.03 2.90
CA GLY A 257 6.08 8.21 4.31
C GLY A 257 7.04 9.15 5.02
N ALA A 258 8.02 9.72 4.33
CA ALA A 258 9.02 10.61 4.94
C ALA A 258 8.40 11.80 5.70
N ALA A 259 7.30 12.39 5.19
CA ALA A 259 6.58 13.47 5.86
C ALA A 259 5.91 13.04 7.18
N LEU A 260 5.70 11.75 7.38
CA LEU A 260 5.14 11.13 8.59
C LEU A 260 6.21 10.48 9.50
N GLY A 261 7.50 10.74 9.23
CA GLY A 261 8.61 10.12 9.96
C GLY A 261 8.75 8.63 9.66
N ARG A 262 8.28 8.17 8.50
CA ARG A 262 8.43 6.78 8.03
C ARG A 262 9.48 6.71 6.93
N ALA A 263 9.93 5.50 6.61
CA ALA A 263 10.94 5.24 5.59
C ALA A 263 10.55 4.02 4.73
N GLY A 264 9.31 4.03 4.23
CA GLY A 264 8.77 2.95 3.42
C GLY A 264 9.54 2.75 2.11
N ARG A 265 9.70 1.49 1.70
CA ARG A 265 10.30 1.07 0.44
C ARG A 265 9.39 0.11 -0.27
N VAL A 266 8.88 0.55 -1.40
CA VAL A 266 8.01 -0.25 -2.27
C VAL A 266 8.83 -0.68 -3.49
N HIS A 267 9.05 -1.98 -3.62
CA HIS A 267 9.77 -2.57 -4.74
C HIS A 267 8.79 -2.89 -5.86
N VAL A 268 9.04 -2.31 -7.01
CA VAL A 268 8.23 -2.52 -8.23
C VAL A 268 9.02 -3.35 -9.22
N GLU A 269 8.38 -4.36 -9.79
CA GLU A 269 8.94 -5.16 -10.87
C GLU A 269 7.86 -5.53 -11.88
N GLN A 270 8.06 -5.20 -13.14
CA GLN A 270 7.21 -5.67 -14.23
C GLN A 270 7.82 -6.93 -14.85
N GLU A 271 7.01 -7.98 -14.96
CA GLU A 271 7.34 -9.24 -15.60
C GLU A 271 6.24 -9.58 -16.62
N GLY A 272 6.56 -9.44 -17.89
CA GLY A 272 5.56 -9.49 -18.96
C GLY A 272 4.48 -8.40 -18.77
N SER A 273 3.22 -8.80 -18.70
CA SER A 273 2.10 -7.89 -18.42
C SER A 273 1.80 -7.71 -16.94
N THR A 274 2.46 -8.44 -16.05
CA THR A 274 2.20 -8.40 -14.59
C THR A 274 3.15 -7.42 -13.93
N VAL A 275 2.60 -6.46 -13.18
CA VAL A 275 3.34 -5.60 -12.27
C VAL A 275 3.27 -6.22 -10.87
N TRP A 276 4.43 -6.43 -10.25
CA TRP A 276 4.58 -6.93 -8.90
C TRP A 276 4.94 -5.79 -7.96
N ILE A 277 4.22 -5.71 -6.85
CA ILE A 277 4.43 -4.72 -5.78
C ILE A 277 4.89 -5.46 -4.54
N GLY A 278 6.10 -5.17 -4.12
CA GLY A 278 6.76 -5.90 -3.04
C GLY A 278 7.33 -5.01 -1.95
N GLY A 279 7.62 -5.63 -0.83
CA GLY A 279 8.30 -5.00 0.29
C GLY A 279 8.65 -6.00 1.39
N ASP A 280 9.53 -5.56 2.27
CA ASP A 280 9.89 -6.28 3.48
C ASP A 280 8.84 -6.07 4.57
N CYS A 281 8.82 -6.96 5.56
CA CYS A 281 7.94 -6.87 6.73
C CYS A 281 8.72 -7.14 8.00
N VAL A 282 8.35 -6.42 9.07
CA VAL A 282 8.87 -6.63 10.43
C VAL A 282 7.71 -6.93 11.38
N ALA A 283 7.72 -8.09 12.03
CA ALA A 283 6.74 -8.40 13.07
C ALA A 283 7.19 -7.74 14.39
N LEU A 284 6.46 -6.71 14.82
CA LEU A 284 6.75 -5.94 16.04
C LEU A 284 6.11 -6.54 17.28
N VAL A 285 4.87 -7.01 17.16
CA VAL A 285 4.14 -7.62 18.27
C VAL A 285 3.72 -9.02 17.87
N ARG A 286 3.94 -9.97 18.75
CA ARG A 286 3.41 -11.34 18.68
C ARG A 286 2.81 -11.70 20.01
N GLY A 287 1.60 -12.25 19.97
CA GLY A 287 0.88 -12.58 21.19
C GLY A 287 -0.50 -13.14 20.90
N GLU A 288 -1.35 -12.97 21.89
CA GLU A 288 -2.73 -13.43 21.85
C GLU A 288 -3.66 -12.30 22.27
N LEU A 289 -4.89 -12.35 21.77
CA LEU A 289 -5.98 -11.47 22.18
C LEU A 289 -7.24 -12.30 22.45
N THR A 290 -8.13 -11.76 23.23
CA THR A 290 -9.41 -12.41 23.57
C THR A 290 -10.58 -11.64 22.94
N LEU A 291 -11.22 -12.25 21.94
CA LEU A 291 -12.41 -11.74 21.26
C LEU A 291 -13.55 -12.75 21.30
#